data_c4aa6341fadb17b539e7ff19557a7dc8
#
_entry.id   c4aa6341fadb17b539e7ff19557a7dc8
#
_cell.length_a   1.000
_cell.length_b   1.000
_cell.length_c   1.000
_cell.angle_alpha   90.00
_cell.angle_beta   90.00
_cell.angle_gamma   90.00
#
_symmetry.space_group_name_H-M   'P 1'
#
loop_
_entity.id
_entity.type
_entity.pdbx_description
1 polymer ?
#
loop_
_entity_poly.entity_id
_entity_poly.type
_entity_poly.pdbx_seq_one_letter_code
_entity_poly.pdbx_strand_id
1 'polypeptide(L)' 'MSSVYEAWVGQHVVLQVTNGELRVPLRGTIVGESEEAVRFRVGDSWDVDIFKNRILAVEEDDWASIVT' A
#
# COMPACT_ATOMS: atom_id res chain seq x y z
N MET A 1 17.44 5.01 9.07
CA MET A 1 16.19 5.40 9.74
C MET A 1 15.04 4.62 9.14
N SER A 2 14.24 3.96 9.97
CA SER A 2 13.13 3.17 9.41
C SER A 2 11.97 4.08 9.04
N SER A 3 11.29 3.71 7.98
CA SER A 3 10.12 4.40 7.50
C SER A 3 8.87 3.75 8.08
N VAL A 4 7.75 4.48 8.08
CA VAL A 4 6.49 3.91 8.53
C VAL A 4 6.06 2.72 7.69
N TYR A 5 6.52 2.65 6.45
CA TYR A 5 6.14 1.55 5.55
C TYR A 5 6.89 0.27 5.83
N GLU A 6 8.04 0.35 6.46
CA GLU A 6 8.85 -0.83 6.75
C GLU A 6 8.09 -1.84 7.59
N ALA A 7 7.30 -1.38 8.53
CA ALA A 7 6.50 -2.26 9.38
C ALA A 7 5.39 -2.97 8.63
N TRP A 8 5.02 -2.46 7.46
CA TRP A 8 3.93 -3.02 6.67
C TRP A 8 4.40 -3.95 5.56
N VAL A 9 5.70 -4.06 5.34
CA VAL A 9 6.23 -4.93 4.27
C VAL A 9 5.80 -6.36 4.52
N GLY A 10 5.25 -7.00 3.49
CA GLY A 10 4.73 -8.36 3.57
C GLY A 10 3.29 -8.48 4.02
N GLN A 11 2.64 -7.36 4.35
CA GLN A 11 1.27 -7.40 4.87
C GLN A 11 0.27 -6.93 3.84
N HIS A 12 -0.92 -7.50 3.91
CA HIS A 12 -2.05 -7.05 3.10
C HIS A 12 -2.59 -5.75 3.66
N VAL A 13 -2.66 -4.74 2.82
CA VAL A 13 -3.08 -3.41 3.24
C VAL A 13 -3.97 -2.76 2.20
N VAL A 14 -4.62 -1.71 2.63
CA VAL A 14 -5.31 -0.79 1.73
C VAL A 14 -4.53 0.51 1.76
N LEU A 15 -4.04 0.94 0.61
CA LEU A 15 -3.41 2.24 0.47
C LEU A 15 -4.44 3.24 -0.03
N GLN A 16 -4.60 4.33 0.70
CA GLN A 16 -5.39 5.45 0.21
C GLN A 16 -4.44 6.35 -0.57
N VAL A 17 -4.62 6.42 -1.87
CA VAL A 17 -3.74 7.21 -2.72
C VAL A 17 -4.52 8.34 -3.38
N THR A 18 -3.82 9.41 -3.71
CA THR A 18 -4.42 10.54 -4.39
C THR A 18 -3.98 10.58 -5.84
N ASN A 19 -4.90 10.92 -6.71
CA ASN A 19 -4.64 11.16 -8.12
C ASN A 19 -5.37 12.44 -8.50
N GLY A 20 -4.66 13.57 -8.38
CA GLY A 20 -5.28 14.86 -8.53
C GLY A 20 -6.27 15.12 -7.39
N GLU A 21 -7.54 15.28 -7.71
CA GLU A 21 -8.58 15.50 -6.72
C GLU A 21 -9.25 14.22 -6.26
N LEU A 22 -8.87 13.10 -6.86
CA LEU A 22 -9.50 11.82 -6.54
C LEU A 22 -8.72 11.09 -5.47
N ARG A 23 -9.45 10.40 -4.61
CA ARG A 23 -8.88 9.48 -3.64
C ARG A 23 -9.25 8.07 -4.06
N VAL A 24 -8.27 7.21 -4.19
CA VAL A 24 -8.46 5.84 -4.67
C VAL A 24 -7.91 4.87 -3.65
N PRO A 25 -8.71 3.91 -3.18
CA PRO A 25 -8.19 2.84 -2.33
C PRO A 25 -7.60 1.73 -3.21
N LEU A 26 -6.39 1.31 -2.87
CA LEU A 26 -5.72 0.20 -3.56
C LEU A 26 -5.47 -0.91 -2.56
N ARG A 27 -5.94 -2.10 -2.86
CA ARG A 27 -5.74 -3.27 -2.01
C ARG A 27 -4.62 -4.13 -2.56
N GLY A 28 -3.74 -4.57 -1.69
CA GLY A 28 -2.63 -5.42 -2.09
C GLY A 28 -1.63 -5.59 -0.97
N THR A 29 -0.39 -5.85 -1.35
CA THR A 29 0.68 -6.14 -0.41
C THR A 29 1.85 -5.20 -0.67
N ILE A 30 2.37 -4.61 0.40
CA ILE A 30 3.62 -3.85 0.29
C ILE A 30 4.75 -4.85 0.23
N VAL A 31 5.53 -4.83 -0.85
CA VAL A 31 6.62 -5.77 -1.04
C VAL A 31 8.00 -5.15 -0.88
N GLY A 32 8.05 -3.84 -0.78
CA GLY A 32 9.32 -3.15 -0.54
C GLY A 32 9.13 -1.66 -0.57
N GLU A 33 10.21 -0.94 -0.36
CA GLU A 33 10.18 0.51 -0.48
C GLU A 33 11.56 1.04 -0.88
N SER A 34 11.55 2.18 -1.54
CA SER A 34 12.73 2.98 -1.77
C SER A 34 12.56 4.29 -1.02
N GLU A 35 13.51 5.19 -1.21
CA GLU A 35 13.44 6.50 -0.54
C GLU A 35 12.18 7.28 -0.93
N GLU A 36 11.74 7.17 -2.18
CA GLU A 36 10.67 7.99 -2.72
C GLU A 36 9.37 7.24 -2.98
N ALA A 37 9.42 5.92 -3.03
CA ALA A 37 8.29 5.12 -3.48
C ALA A 37 8.11 3.86 -2.65
N VAL A 38 6.89 3.35 -2.68
CA VAL A 38 6.55 2.06 -2.11
C VAL A 38 6.29 1.12 -3.26
N ARG A 39 6.91 -0.07 -3.22
CA ARG A 39 6.60 -1.12 -4.19
C ARG A 39 5.42 -1.90 -3.68
N PHE A 40 4.36 -1.89 -4.46
CA PHE A 40 3.07 -2.41 -4.06
C PHE A 40 2.61 -3.48 -5.04
N ARG A 41 2.26 -4.65 -4.52
CA ARG A 41 1.77 -5.75 -5.35
C ARG A 41 0.26 -5.72 -5.39
N VAL A 42 -0.28 -5.46 -6.57
CA VAL A 42 -1.72 -5.49 -6.81
C VAL A 42 -2.07 -6.88 -7.31
N GLY A 43 -3.01 -7.53 -6.66
CA GLY A 43 -3.33 -8.92 -6.99
C GLY A 43 -2.18 -9.85 -6.63
N ASP A 44 -1.93 -10.83 -7.48
CA ASP A 44 -0.98 -11.89 -7.19
C ASP A 44 0.41 -11.69 -7.78
N SER A 45 0.53 -10.80 -8.76
CA SER A 45 1.80 -10.75 -9.50
C SER A 45 2.13 -9.40 -10.12
N TRP A 46 1.35 -8.39 -9.92
CA TRP A 46 1.60 -7.11 -10.55
C TRP A 46 2.15 -6.11 -9.55
N ASP A 47 3.43 -5.80 -9.68
CA ASP A 47 4.11 -4.86 -8.80
C ASP A 47 4.17 -3.48 -9.47
N VAL A 48 3.78 -2.47 -8.72
CA VAL A 48 3.84 -1.08 -9.17
C VAL A 48 4.57 -0.26 -8.10
N ASP A 49 5.21 0.81 -8.53
CA ASP A 49 5.83 1.76 -7.60
C ASP A 49 4.90 2.94 -7.42
N ILE A 50 4.57 3.24 -6.18
CA ILE A 50 3.69 4.34 -5.82
C ILE A 50 4.50 5.36 -5.06
N PHE A 51 4.56 6.59 -5.56
CA PHE A 51 5.29 7.64 -4.89
C PHE A 51 4.70 7.90 -3.51
N LYS A 52 5.57 8.03 -2.51
CA LYS A 52 5.14 8.23 -1.13
C LYS A 52 4.31 9.50 -0.95
N ASN A 53 4.61 10.53 -1.74
CA ASN A 53 3.87 11.78 -1.65
C ASN A 53 2.42 11.68 -2.16
N ARG A 54 2.07 10.55 -2.76
CA ARG A 54 0.70 10.31 -3.20
C ARG A 54 -0.07 9.41 -2.26
N ILE A 55 0.59 8.86 -1.26
CA ILE A 55 -0.05 7.97 -0.30
C ILE A 55 -0.57 8.81 0.86
N LEU A 56 -1.88 8.74 1.07
CA LEU A 56 -2.54 9.50 2.13
C LEU A 56 -2.60 8.71 3.44
N ALA A 57 -2.77 7.39 3.34
CA ALA A 57 -2.88 6.53 4.51
C ALA A 57 -2.61 5.09 4.14
N VAL A 58 -2.16 4.32 5.12
CA VAL A 58 -2.03 2.87 5.01
C VAL A 58 -2.95 2.27 6.07
N GLU A 59 -3.79 1.35 5.65
CA GLU A 59 -4.74 0.71 6.55
C GLU A 59 -4.58 -0.80 6.46
N GLU A 60 -4.76 -1.47 7.57
CA GLU A 60 -4.78 -2.92 7.59
C GLU A 60 -5.99 -3.43 6.81
N ASP A 61 -5.78 -4.45 5.97
CA ASP A 61 -6.87 -5.06 5.23
C ASP A 61 -7.44 -6.23 6.03
N ASP A 62 -8.62 -6.03 6.57
CA ASP A 62 -9.28 -6.99 7.44
C ASP A 62 -10.20 -7.97 6.71
N TRP A 63 -10.02 -8.10 5.40
CA TRP A 63 -10.94 -8.93 4.63
C TRP A 63 -11.08 -10.35 5.20
N ALA A 64 -10.01 -10.88 5.79
CA ALA A 64 -10.05 -12.23 6.36
C ALA A 64 -11.01 -12.33 7.55
N SER A 65 -11.17 -11.25 8.29
CA SER A 65 -12.13 -11.21 9.40
C SER A 65 -13.56 -11.15 8.89
N ILE A 66 -13.77 -10.58 7.72
CA ILE A 66 -15.09 -10.45 7.15
C ILE A 66 -15.60 -11.78 6.59
N VAL A 67 -14.70 -12.61 6.13
CA VAL A 67 -15.04 -13.88 5.50
C VAL A 67 -15.48 -14.91 6.51
N THR A 68 -15.07 -14.77 7.74
CA THR A 68 -15.50 -15.70 8.78
C THR A 68 -16.88 -15.33 9.28
#